data_56a7e767e36265f37a4faf90edefde5a
#
_entry.id   56a7e767e36265f37a4faf90edefde5a
#
_cell.length_a   1.000
_cell.length_b   1.000
_cell.length_c   1.000
_cell.angle_alpha   90.00
_cell.angle_beta   90.00
_cell.angle_gamma   90.00
#
_symmetry.space_group_name_H-M   'P 1'
#
loop_
_entity.id
_entity.type
_entity.pdbx_description
1 polymer ?
#
loop_
_entity_poly.entity_id
_entity_poly.type
_entity_poly.pdbx_seq_one_letter_code
_entity_poly.pdbx_strand_id
1 'polypeptide(L)'
;MGALVSLEHLTRRFGDFTAVNAITLDVQPGEVFGLLGPNGAGKSTTIKMLTTLLPPTSGAATIAGFDLLRQQAQVRRVIGYVPQALSADGTLTGYENLLIFGKLYDLPRSVAARRAREALDFMGLGDAADKLARTYSGGMIRRLEVAQALLHEPRVLFLDEPTVGLDPVARKAVWQRLGEIRAQTGMTIFLTTHYMEEADSLCQRVAIMSHGDISAIGSPEELKASLDQPDASLDDVFAHYTGDQLETGGSYRDTSRARRTAARLS
;
A
#
# COMPACT_ATOMS: atom_id res chain seq x y z
N MET A 1 2.08 -14.63 20.22
CA MET A 1 1.60 -13.24 20.12
C MET A 1 0.43 -13.23 19.14
N GLY A 2 -0.64 -12.47 19.39
CA GLY A 2 -1.77 -12.38 18.44
C GLY A 2 -1.44 -11.53 17.22
N ALA A 3 -2.25 -11.66 16.16
CA ALA A 3 -2.15 -10.85 14.96
C ALA A 3 -2.22 -9.35 15.28
N LEU A 4 -1.48 -8.53 14.54
CA LEU A 4 -1.48 -7.07 14.71
C LEU A 4 -2.66 -6.42 13.95
N VAL A 5 -3.04 -7.00 12.81
CA VAL A 5 -4.26 -6.69 12.07
C VAL A 5 -5.04 -7.98 11.90
N SER A 6 -6.31 -8.00 12.29
CA SER A 6 -7.20 -9.15 12.16
C SER A 6 -8.53 -8.72 11.57
N LEU A 7 -8.98 -9.44 10.54
CA LEU A 7 -10.27 -9.25 9.89
C LEU A 7 -11.08 -10.55 10.01
N GLU A 8 -12.34 -10.42 10.39
CA GLU A 8 -13.27 -11.54 10.55
C GLU A 8 -14.55 -11.26 9.73
N HIS A 9 -14.70 -11.94 8.60
CA HIS A 9 -15.83 -11.81 7.67
C HIS A 9 -16.15 -10.35 7.30
N LEU A 10 -15.08 -9.53 7.13
CA LEU A 10 -15.21 -8.10 6.86
C LEU A 10 -15.88 -7.88 5.49
N THR A 11 -16.98 -7.14 5.48
CA THR A 11 -17.81 -6.94 4.29
C THR A 11 -18.10 -5.48 4.04
N ARG A 12 -18.07 -5.07 2.77
CA ARG A 12 -18.56 -3.73 2.35
C ARG A 12 -19.45 -3.83 1.13
N ARG A 13 -20.67 -3.30 1.28
CA ARG A 13 -21.67 -3.19 0.22
C ARG A 13 -21.98 -1.72 -0.09
N PHE A 14 -22.23 -1.42 -1.35
CA PHE A 14 -22.73 -0.14 -1.85
C PHE A 14 -24.02 -0.40 -2.62
N GLY A 15 -25.18 -0.22 -1.96
CA GLY A 15 -26.45 -0.69 -2.49
C GLY A 15 -26.41 -2.20 -2.72
N ASP A 16 -26.68 -2.62 -3.96
CA ASP A 16 -26.66 -4.04 -4.36
C ASP A 16 -25.27 -4.57 -4.70
N PHE A 17 -24.28 -3.66 -4.88
CA PHE A 17 -22.90 -4.04 -5.20
C PHE A 17 -22.11 -4.40 -3.95
N THR A 18 -21.54 -5.61 -3.89
CA THR A 18 -20.64 -6.05 -2.82
C THR A 18 -19.21 -5.84 -3.28
N ALA A 19 -18.55 -4.82 -2.72
CA ALA A 19 -17.17 -4.48 -3.06
C ALA A 19 -16.12 -5.30 -2.29
N VAL A 20 -16.47 -5.77 -1.08
CA VAL A 20 -15.66 -6.67 -0.26
C VAL A 20 -16.63 -7.66 0.39
N ASN A 21 -16.34 -8.96 0.21
CA ASN A 21 -17.27 -10.04 0.56
C ASN A 21 -16.67 -10.95 1.65
N ALA A 22 -17.07 -10.71 2.88
CA ALA A 22 -16.77 -11.54 4.05
C ALA A 22 -15.30 -11.99 4.17
N ILE A 23 -14.34 -11.10 3.87
CA ILE A 23 -12.93 -11.45 3.90
C ILE A 23 -12.45 -11.69 5.34
N THR A 24 -11.63 -12.75 5.49
CA THR A 24 -10.99 -13.11 6.76
C THR A 24 -9.49 -13.27 6.51
N LEU A 25 -8.67 -12.51 7.23
CA LEU A 25 -7.21 -12.60 7.21
C LEU A 25 -6.60 -12.03 8.49
N ASP A 26 -5.35 -12.38 8.72
CA ASP A 26 -4.53 -11.85 9.80
C ASP A 26 -3.16 -11.39 9.29
N VAL A 27 -2.59 -10.36 9.92
CA VAL A 27 -1.24 -9.87 9.64
C VAL A 27 -0.44 -9.87 10.93
N GLN A 28 0.74 -10.46 10.88
CA GLN A 28 1.58 -10.61 12.06
C GLN A 28 2.41 -9.34 12.35
N PRO A 29 2.83 -9.11 13.60
CA PRO A 29 3.75 -8.02 13.92
C PRO A 29 5.06 -8.12 13.11
N GLY A 30 5.50 -6.99 12.51
CA GLY A 30 6.72 -6.91 11.70
C GLY A 30 6.63 -7.53 10.32
N GLU A 31 5.44 -7.94 9.89
CA GLU A 31 5.18 -8.51 8.56
C GLU A 31 4.99 -7.40 7.52
N VAL A 32 5.48 -7.61 6.30
CA VAL A 32 5.02 -6.91 5.11
C VAL A 32 4.00 -7.79 4.40
N PHE A 33 2.75 -7.39 4.46
CA PHE A 33 1.61 -8.11 3.88
C PHE A 33 1.09 -7.38 2.65
N GLY A 34 0.92 -8.10 1.54
CA GLY A 34 0.41 -7.59 0.28
C GLY A 34 -1.03 -8.03 0.01
N LEU A 35 -1.92 -7.11 -0.34
CA LEU A 35 -3.22 -7.43 -0.90
C LEU A 35 -3.18 -7.18 -2.41
N LEU A 36 -3.11 -8.27 -3.17
CA LEU A 36 -2.91 -8.29 -4.62
C LEU A 36 -4.24 -8.43 -5.35
N GLY A 37 -4.33 -7.82 -6.52
CA GLY A 37 -5.49 -8.00 -7.39
C GLY A 37 -5.63 -6.90 -8.43
N PRO A 38 -6.52 -7.06 -9.41
CA PRO A 38 -6.76 -6.08 -10.46
C PRO A 38 -7.46 -4.82 -9.91
N ASN A 39 -7.61 -3.83 -10.77
CA ASN A 39 -8.45 -2.67 -10.47
C ASN A 39 -9.90 -3.13 -10.27
N GLY A 40 -10.55 -2.61 -9.23
CA GLY A 40 -11.91 -3.02 -8.88
C GLY A 40 -12.03 -4.28 -8.02
N ALA A 41 -10.94 -4.99 -7.70
CA ALA A 41 -10.97 -6.18 -6.85
C ALA A 41 -11.46 -5.96 -5.41
N GLY A 42 -11.47 -4.70 -4.92
CA GLY A 42 -11.87 -4.38 -3.55
C GLY A 42 -10.71 -3.91 -2.64
N LYS A 43 -9.46 -3.89 -3.14
CA LYS A 43 -8.23 -3.56 -2.37
C LYS A 43 -8.32 -2.21 -1.64
N SER A 44 -8.54 -1.11 -2.39
CA SER A 44 -8.65 0.24 -1.81
C SER A 44 -9.85 0.38 -0.89
N THR A 45 -10.95 -0.35 -1.15
CA THR A 45 -12.11 -0.41 -0.24
C THR A 45 -11.72 -1.06 1.08
N THR A 46 -10.95 -2.15 1.04
CA THR A 46 -10.43 -2.83 2.23
C THR A 46 -9.53 -1.90 3.04
N ILE A 47 -8.53 -1.25 2.41
CA ILE A 47 -7.69 -0.28 3.12
C ILE A 47 -8.51 0.87 3.72
N LYS A 48 -9.48 1.43 2.98
CA LYS A 48 -10.33 2.51 3.51
C LYS A 48 -11.13 2.07 4.72
N MET A 49 -11.57 0.81 4.79
CA MET A 49 -12.18 0.28 6.01
C MET A 49 -11.17 0.21 7.15
N LEU A 50 -10.00 -0.39 6.92
CA LEU A 50 -8.97 -0.56 7.95
C LEU A 50 -8.42 0.78 8.46
N THR A 51 -8.38 1.81 7.63
CA THR A 51 -7.95 3.16 8.02
C THR A 51 -9.09 4.03 8.59
N THR A 52 -10.25 3.44 8.87
CA THR A 52 -11.44 4.12 9.41
C THR A 52 -12.05 5.20 8.51
N LEU A 53 -11.68 5.28 7.24
CA LEU A 53 -12.23 6.21 6.26
C LEU A 53 -13.60 5.77 5.73
N LEU A 54 -13.88 4.47 5.84
CA LEU A 54 -15.12 3.86 5.37
C LEU A 54 -15.58 2.81 6.40
N PRO A 55 -16.80 2.88 6.95
CA PRO A 55 -17.27 1.83 7.84
C PRO A 55 -17.57 0.54 7.06
N PRO A 56 -17.27 -0.65 7.61
CA PRO A 56 -17.75 -1.91 7.04
C PRO A 56 -19.28 -2.00 7.16
N THR A 57 -19.89 -2.81 6.29
CA THR A 57 -21.33 -3.13 6.35
C THR A 57 -21.59 -4.22 7.39
N SER A 58 -20.68 -5.19 7.50
CA SER A 58 -20.72 -6.27 8.51
C SER A 58 -19.32 -6.85 8.72
N GLY A 59 -19.21 -7.78 9.66
CA GLY A 59 -17.93 -8.35 10.09
C GLY A 59 -17.25 -7.51 11.16
N ALA A 60 -16.05 -7.92 11.56
CA ALA A 60 -15.24 -7.25 12.56
C ALA A 60 -13.80 -7.11 12.12
N ALA A 61 -13.08 -6.14 12.66
CA ALA A 61 -11.64 -6.07 12.54
C ALA A 61 -11.02 -5.43 13.77
N THR A 62 -9.78 -5.83 14.07
CA THR A 62 -8.97 -5.22 15.11
C THR A 62 -7.62 -4.81 14.54
N ILE A 63 -7.11 -3.66 14.99
CA ILE A 63 -5.79 -3.16 14.61
C ILE A 63 -5.04 -2.82 15.89
N ALA A 64 -3.90 -3.45 16.09
CA ALA A 64 -3.08 -3.30 17.30
C ALA A 64 -3.87 -3.55 18.60
N GLY A 65 -4.90 -4.41 18.55
CA GLY A 65 -5.79 -4.72 19.66
C GLY A 65 -6.99 -3.77 19.83
N PHE A 66 -7.11 -2.74 18.98
CA PHE A 66 -8.24 -1.81 18.99
C PHE A 66 -9.34 -2.23 18.00
N ASP A 67 -10.58 -2.24 18.45
CA ASP A 67 -11.76 -2.51 17.62
C ASP A 67 -11.95 -1.40 16.57
N LEU A 68 -12.08 -1.80 15.31
CA LEU A 68 -12.14 -0.91 14.15
C LEU A 68 -13.32 0.07 14.19
N LEU A 69 -14.47 -0.33 14.75
CA LEU A 69 -15.69 0.48 14.80
C LEU A 69 -15.81 1.27 16.10
N ARG A 70 -15.48 0.64 17.24
CA ARG A 70 -15.69 1.20 18.56
C ARG A 70 -14.55 2.10 19.03
N GLN A 71 -13.34 1.89 18.48
CA GLN A 71 -12.12 2.55 18.95
C GLN A 71 -11.36 3.24 17.79
N GLN A 72 -12.10 3.89 16.88
CA GLN A 72 -11.53 4.52 15.67
C GLN A 72 -10.43 5.54 15.98
N ALA A 73 -10.59 6.34 17.04
CA ALA A 73 -9.58 7.32 17.42
C ALA A 73 -8.26 6.65 17.85
N GLN A 74 -8.33 5.53 18.57
CA GLN A 74 -7.16 4.74 18.94
C GLN A 74 -6.53 4.06 17.72
N VAL A 75 -7.35 3.50 16.82
CA VAL A 75 -6.87 2.95 15.55
C VAL A 75 -6.07 4.02 14.79
N ARG A 76 -6.63 5.21 14.57
CA ARG A 76 -5.93 6.30 13.84
C ARG A 76 -4.61 6.74 14.48
N ARG A 77 -4.45 6.60 15.79
CA ARG A 77 -3.19 6.94 16.48
C ARG A 77 -2.07 5.92 16.28
N VAL A 78 -2.43 4.68 15.93
CA VAL A 78 -1.46 3.58 15.79
C VAL A 78 -1.20 3.19 14.33
N ILE A 79 -1.86 3.85 13.38
CA ILE A 79 -1.66 3.59 11.94
C ILE A 79 -1.08 4.81 11.23
N GLY A 80 -0.23 4.57 10.22
CA GLY A 80 0.09 5.51 9.16
C GLY A 80 -0.67 5.12 7.89
N TYR A 81 -1.06 6.09 7.08
CA TYR A 81 -1.76 5.82 5.83
C TYR A 81 -1.24 6.70 4.69
N VAL A 82 -0.90 6.06 3.59
CA VAL A 82 -0.51 6.71 2.33
C VAL A 82 -1.55 6.33 1.27
N PRO A 83 -2.39 7.27 0.82
CA PRO A 83 -3.43 7.01 -0.18
C PRO A 83 -2.82 6.84 -1.57
N GLN A 84 -3.60 6.24 -2.49
CA GLN A 84 -3.22 6.09 -3.89
C GLN A 84 -3.00 7.45 -4.57
N ALA A 85 -3.94 8.39 -4.38
CA ALA A 85 -3.81 9.75 -4.90
C ALA A 85 -2.78 10.55 -4.09
N LEU A 86 -1.97 11.36 -4.78
CA LEU A 86 -1.02 12.25 -4.12
C LEU A 86 -1.77 13.28 -3.25
N SER A 87 -1.33 13.45 -2.01
CA SER A 87 -2.01 14.23 -0.97
C SER A 87 -1.15 15.34 -0.35
N ALA A 88 0.16 15.39 -0.64
CA ALA A 88 1.02 16.44 -0.14
C ALA A 88 0.63 17.82 -0.70
N ASP A 89 0.64 18.84 0.17
CA ASP A 89 0.31 20.22 -0.23
C ASP A 89 1.47 20.84 -1.02
N GLY A 90 1.25 21.07 -2.30
CA GLY A 90 2.24 21.66 -3.21
C GLY A 90 2.62 23.11 -2.88
N THR A 91 1.81 23.83 -2.11
CA THR A 91 2.07 25.23 -1.71
C THR A 91 2.97 25.36 -0.50
N LEU A 92 3.24 24.25 0.18
CA LEU A 92 4.12 24.14 1.33
C LEU A 92 5.45 23.50 0.93
N THR A 93 6.49 23.76 1.72
CA THR A 93 7.76 23.02 1.61
C THR A 93 7.60 21.58 2.09
N GLY A 94 8.56 20.70 1.77
CA GLY A 94 8.58 19.34 2.31
C GLY A 94 8.56 19.34 3.83
N TYR A 95 9.35 20.22 4.45
CA TYR A 95 9.41 20.35 5.91
C TYR A 95 8.10 20.84 6.54
N GLU A 96 7.46 21.86 5.96
CA GLU A 96 6.16 22.36 6.43
C GLU A 96 5.05 21.33 6.31
N ASN A 97 5.05 20.54 5.23
CA ASN A 97 4.15 19.41 5.07
C ASN A 97 4.23 18.44 6.27
N LEU A 98 5.43 18.09 6.73
CA LEU A 98 5.57 17.22 7.90
C LEU A 98 5.14 17.91 9.20
N LEU A 99 5.44 19.20 9.37
CA LEU A 99 5.04 19.93 10.58
C LEU A 99 3.52 19.98 10.79
N ILE A 100 2.74 20.08 9.69
CA ILE A 100 1.28 20.00 9.76
C ILE A 100 0.84 18.65 10.30
N PHE A 101 1.42 17.55 9.82
CA PHE A 101 1.13 16.22 10.34
C PHE A 101 1.52 16.08 11.81
N GLY A 102 2.68 16.62 12.22
CA GLY A 102 3.07 16.67 13.62
C GLY A 102 2.02 17.37 14.49
N LYS A 103 1.43 18.45 14.00
CA LYS A 103 0.34 19.15 14.70
C LYS A 103 -0.96 18.34 14.73
N LEU A 104 -1.32 17.65 13.65
CA LEU A 104 -2.52 16.80 13.58
C LEU A 104 -2.47 15.61 14.57
N TYR A 105 -1.26 15.13 14.88
CA TYR A 105 -1.03 14.06 15.86
C TYR A 105 -0.65 14.57 17.26
N ASP A 106 -0.87 15.85 17.55
CA ASP A 106 -0.59 16.50 18.85
C ASP A 106 0.87 16.36 19.31
N LEU A 107 1.85 16.27 18.39
CA LEU A 107 3.26 16.20 18.74
C LEU A 107 3.75 17.55 19.27
N PRO A 108 4.54 17.57 20.37
CA PRO A 108 5.22 18.80 20.82
C PRO A 108 6.07 19.40 19.69
N ARG A 109 6.08 20.73 19.54
CA ARG A 109 6.76 21.43 18.43
C ARG A 109 8.22 20.99 18.23
N SER A 110 8.97 20.86 19.33
CA SER A 110 10.38 20.41 19.26
C SER A 110 10.51 18.96 18.76
N VAL A 111 9.60 18.08 19.16
CA VAL A 111 9.57 16.68 18.70
C VAL A 111 9.18 16.62 17.23
N ALA A 112 8.12 17.32 16.81
CA ALA A 112 7.71 17.40 15.42
C ALA A 112 8.81 17.94 14.51
N ALA A 113 9.48 19.04 14.92
CA ALA A 113 10.58 19.65 14.17
C ALA A 113 11.76 18.69 13.99
N ARG A 114 12.19 18.00 15.04
CA ARG A 114 13.28 17.02 14.99
C ARG A 114 12.91 15.84 14.09
N ARG A 115 11.76 15.19 14.35
CA ARG A 115 11.28 14.03 13.58
C ARG A 115 11.06 14.36 12.10
N ALA A 116 10.59 15.58 11.78
CA ALA A 116 10.41 16.02 10.41
C ALA A 116 11.75 16.05 9.64
N ARG A 117 12.82 16.58 10.23
CA ARG A 117 14.15 16.57 9.60
C ARG A 117 14.67 15.14 9.46
N GLU A 118 14.63 14.35 10.53
CA GLU A 118 15.06 12.95 10.53
C GLU A 118 14.33 12.13 9.45
N ALA A 119 12.99 12.29 9.32
CA ALA A 119 12.19 11.59 8.31
C ALA A 119 12.52 12.04 6.88
N LEU A 120 12.73 13.34 6.64
CA LEU A 120 13.14 13.84 5.32
C LEU A 120 14.52 13.33 4.93
N ASP A 121 15.48 13.37 5.85
CA ASP A 121 16.84 12.86 5.61
C ASP A 121 16.80 11.35 5.32
N PHE A 122 16.07 10.59 6.12
CA PHE A 122 15.88 9.15 5.91
C PHE A 122 15.25 8.84 4.54
N MET A 123 14.28 9.65 4.10
CA MET A 123 13.65 9.49 2.76
C MET A 123 14.51 10.03 1.61
N GLY A 124 15.71 10.54 1.88
CA GLY A 124 16.59 11.17 0.88
C GLY A 124 15.98 12.43 0.28
N LEU A 125 15.30 13.22 1.12
CA LEU A 125 14.67 14.49 0.78
C LEU A 125 15.29 15.68 1.56
N GLY A 126 16.38 15.46 2.32
CA GLY A 126 17.03 16.49 3.14
C GLY A 126 17.38 17.73 2.34
N ASP A 127 18.06 17.60 1.20
CA ASP A 127 18.44 18.73 0.31
C ASP A 127 17.26 19.44 -0.34
N ALA A 128 16.09 18.83 -0.32
CA ALA A 128 14.85 19.38 -0.85
C ALA A 128 13.88 19.86 0.24
N ALA A 129 14.20 19.63 1.52
CA ALA A 129 13.30 19.85 2.65
C ALA A 129 12.63 21.23 2.64
N ASP A 130 13.39 22.27 2.30
CA ASP A 130 12.93 23.66 2.31
C ASP A 130 12.44 24.17 0.91
N LYS A 131 12.34 23.26 -0.09
CA LYS A 131 11.75 23.56 -1.40
C LYS A 131 10.24 23.25 -1.39
N LEU A 132 9.48 24.02 -2.16
CA LEU A 132 8.02 23.80 -2.30
C LEU A 132 7.72 22.41 -2.89
N ALA A 133 6.79 21.69 -2.30
CA ALA A 133 6.46 20.33 -2.72
C ALA A 133 5.96 20.26 -4.17
N ARG A 134 5.36 21.32 -4.73
CA ARG A 134 5.02 21.40 -6.15
C ARG A 134 6.20 21.26 -7.11
N THR A 135 7.44 21.44 -6.62
CA THR A 135 8.65 21.26 -7.43
C THR A 135 9.24 19.84 -7.36
N TYR A 136 8.61 18.97 -6.54
CA TYR A 136 9.04 17.60 -6.37
C TYR A 136 8.61 16.73 -7.56
N SER A 137 9.40 15.73 -7.89
CA SER A 137 8.97 14.66 -8.79
C SER A 137 7.91 13.78 -8.11
N GLY A 138 7.17 12.97 -8.88
CA GLY A 138 6.19 12.05 -8.33
C GLY A 138 6.78 11.11 -7.26
N GLY A 139 7.98 10.57 -7.51
CA GLY A 139 8.69 9.75 -6.55
C GLY A 139 9.13 10.50 -5.29
N MET A 140 9.48 11.79 -5.40
CA MET A 140 9.77 12.64 -4.25
C MET A 140 8.50 12.91 -3.43
N ILE A 141 7.37 13.20 -4.08
CA ILE A 141 6.07 13.36 -3.40
C ILE A 141 5.70 12.08 -2.65
N ARG A 142 5.81 10.92 -3.30
CA ARG A 142 5.48 9.65 -2.64
C ARG A 142 6.36 9.38 -1.40
N ARG A 143 7.66 9.67 -1.47
CA ARG A 143 8.56 9.57 -0.32
C ARG A 143 8.23 10.58 0.78
N LEU A 144 7.78 11.79 0.42
CA LEU A 144 7.29 12.79 1.36
C LEU A 144 6.03 12.29 2.10
N GLU A 145 5.07 11.69 1.39
CA GLU A 145 3.84 11.13 1.98
C GLU A 145 4.13 9.95 2.92
N VAL A 146 5.10 9.10 2.57
CA VAL A 146 5.56 8.05 3.48
C VAL A 146 6.20 8.67 4.74
N ALA A 147 7.04 9.72 4.60
CA ALA A 147 7.61 10.44 5.73
C ALA A 147 6.52 11.05 6.65
N GLN A 148 5.47 11.64 6.06
CA GLN A 148 4.31 12.15 6.81
C GLN A 148 3.62 11.06 7.61
N ALA A 149 3.36 9.91 6.97
CA ALA A 149 2.67 8.77 7.59
C ALA A 149 3.48 8.13 8.74
N LEU A 150 4.81 8.32 8.77
CA LEU A 150 5.71 7.79 9.80
C LEU A 150 5.94 8.73 10.98
N LEU A 151 5.60 10.00 10.86
CA LEU A 151 6.01 11.05 11.79
C LEU A 151 5.61 10.80 13.25
N HIS A 152 4.46 10.15 13.47
CA HIS A 152 3.93 9.82 14.79
C HIS A 152 4.28 8.40 15.27
N GLU A 153 5.21 7.71 14.55
CA GLU A 153 5.69 6.35 14.87
C GLU A 153 4.54 5.32 14.95
N PRO A 154 3.80 5.11 13.85
CA PRO A 154 2.70 4.15 13.82
C PRO A 154 3.20 2.72 14.04
N ARG A 155 2.30 1.84 14.48
CA ARG A 155 2.57 0.40 14.59
C ARG A 155 2.33 -0.34 13.27
N VAL A 156 1.41 0.19 12.45
CA VAL A 156 1.06 -0.36 11.11
C VAL A 156 1.08 0.77 10.09
N LEU A 157 1.75 0.56 8.98
CA LEU A 157 1.74 1.45 7.82
C LEU A 157 0.87 0.85 6.72
N PHE A 158 -0.22 1.53 6.37
CA PHE A 158 -1.08 1.18 5.25
C PHE A 158 -0.68 1.97 4.01
N LEU A 159 -0.46 1.28 2.88
CA LEU A 159 -0.04 1.85 1.61
C LEU A 159 -1.01 1.42 0.50
N ASP A 160 -1.76 2.35 -0.06
CA ASP A 160 -2.69 2.06 -1.15
C ASP A 160 -2.00 2.31 -2.50
N GLU A 161 -1.58 1.24 -3.16
CA GLU A 161 -0.86 1.26 -4.44
C GLU A 161 0.32 2.26 -4.47
N PRO A 162 1.33 2.11 -3.58
CA PRO A 162 2.31 3.15 -3.28
C PRO A 162 3.21 3.54 -4.44
N THR A 163 3.29 2.74 -5.50
CA THR A 163 4.23 2.96 -6.61
C THR A 163 3.55 3.17 -7.96
N VAL A 164 2.22 3.26 -7.98
CA VAL A 164 1.45 3.55 -9.19
C VAL A 164 1.82 4.91 -9.75
N GLY A 165 2.05 4.97 -11.07
CA GLY A 165 2.42 6.20 -11.77
C GLY A 165 3.89 6.61 -11.61
N LEU A 166 4.70 5.84 -10.87
CA LEU A 166 6.15 6.08 -10.77
C LEU A 166 6.92 5.36 -11.89
N ASP A 167 7.98 5.99 -12.35
CA ASP A 167 8.96 5.33 -13.21
C ASP A 167 9.70 4.19 -12.46
N PRO A 168 10.35 3.24 -13.16
CA PRO A 168 10.99 2.09 -12.53
C PRO A 168 12.07 2.46 -11.48
N VAL A 169 12.79 3.57 -11.68
CA VAL A 169 13.85 4.02 -10.76
C VAL A 169 13.23 4.55 -9.47
N ALA A 170 12.21 5.41 -9.59
CA ALA A 170 11.48 5.96 -8.46
C ALA A 170 10.77 4.85 -7.66
N ARG A 171 10.20 3.83 -8.35
CA ARG A 171 9.58 2.66 -7.71
C ARG A 171 10.58 1.89 -6.86
N LYS A 172 11.73 1.53 -7.41
CA LYS A 172 12.78 0.83 -6.66
C LYS A 172 13.27 1.64 -5.46
N ALA A 173 13.38 2.96 -5.59
CA ALA A 173 13.76 3.82 -4.47
C ALA A 173 12.72 3.81 -3.34
N VAL A 174 11.41 3.78 -3.65
CA VAL A 174 10.35 3.61 -2.64
C VAL A 174 10.44 2.22 -1.99
N TRP A 175 10.60 1.15 -2.76
CA TRP A 175 10.73 -0.22 -2.24
C TRP A 175 11.91 -0.35 -1.28
N GLN A 176 13.07 0.20 -1.66
CA GLN A 176 14.25 0.19 -0.80
C GLN A 176 13.95 0.86 0.54
N ARG A 177 13.31 2.04 0.55
CA ARG A 177 12.99 2.76 1.79
C ARG A 177 11.99 2.00 2.66
N LEU A 178 10.98 1.36 2.08
CA LEU A 178 10.04 0.50 2.82
C LEU A 178 10.75 -0.69 3.48
N GLY A 179 11.68 -1.33 2.77
CA GLY A 179 12.52 -2.40 3.31
C GLY A 179 13.41 -1.92 4.48
N GLU A 180 14.03 -0.73 4.34
CA GLU A 180 14.85 -0.10 5.40
C GLU A 180 14.00 0.25 6.64
N ILE A 181 12.79 0.81 6.46
CA ILE A 181 11.85 1.09 7.56
C ILE A 181 11.58 -0.19 8.35
N ARG A 182 11.18 -1.26 7.64
CA ARG A 182 10.89 -2.53 8.30
C ARG A 182 12.11 -3.07 9.06
N ALA A 183 13.27 -3.07 8.42
CA ALA A 183 14.50 -3.61 9.02
C ALA A 183 14.92 -2.85 10.29
N GLN A 184 14.74 -1.52 10.31
CA GLN A 184 15.17 -0.67 11.43
C GLN A 184 14.14 -0.62 12.57
N THR A 185 12.84 -0.67 12.25
CA THR A 185 11.77 -0.40 13.23
C THR A 185 10.97 -1.64 13.62
N GLY A 186 11.05 -2.73 12.84
CA GLY A 186 10.15 -3.88 12.98
C GLY A 186 8.68 -3.54 12.67
N MET A 187 8.43 -2.44 11.94
CA MET A 187 7.09 -1.98 11.61
C MET A 187 6.35 -2.98 10.72
N THR A 188 5.06 -3.16 11.00
CA THR A 188 4.17 -3.91 10.11
C THR A 188 3.72 -3.03 8.97
N ILE A 189 3.79 -3.56 7.74
CA ILE A 189 3.38 -2.85 6.53
C ILE A 189 2.25 -3.66 5.87
N PHE A 190 1.14 -3.01 5.58
CA PHE A 190 0.04 -3.55 4.78
C PHE A 190 -0.04 -2.74 3.49
N LEU A 191 0.24 -3.35 2.36
CA LEU A 191 0.18 -2.65 1.07
C LEU A 191 -0.83 -3.30 0.13
N THR A 192 -1.42 -2.48 -0.75
CA THR A 192 -2.16 -2.98 -1.90
C THR A 192 -1.34 -2.75 -3.16
N THR A 193 -1.42 -3.67 -4.10
CA THR A 193 -0.78 -3.52 -5.40
C THR A 193 -1.46 -4.41 -6.45
N HIS A 194 -1.29 -4.03 -7.71
CA HIS A 194 -1.56 -4.88 -8.87
C HIS A 194 -0.25 -5.27 -9.61
N TYR A 195 0.91 -4.84 -9.08
CA TYR A 195 2.23 -5.21 -9.60
C TYR A 195 2.76 -6.44 -8.87
N MET A 196 2.82 -7.59 -9.56
CA MET A 196 3.29 -8.84 -8.96
C MET A 196 4.77 -8.77 -8.56
N GLU A 197 5.60 -8.03 -9.34
CA GLU A 197 7.00 -7.79 -9.02
C GLU A 197 7.18 -7.05 -7.68
N GLU A 198 6.27 -6.11 -7.36
CA GLU A 198 6.29 -5.40 -6.08
C GLU A 198 6.00 -6.35 -4.91
N ALA A 199 4.98 -7.17 -5.07
CA ALA A 199 4.61 -8.14 -4.06
C ALA A 199 5.70 -9.19 -3.83
N ASP A 200 6.27 -9.71 -4.90
CA ASP A 200 7.35 -10.71 -4.88
C ASP A 200 8.63 -10.17 -4.20
N SER A 201 8.90 -8.86 -4.39
CA SER A 201 10.10 -8.21 -3.84
C SER A 201 9.98 -7.79 -2.38
N LEU A 202 8.78 -7.44 -1.91
CA LEU A 202 8.58 -6.79 -0.62
C LEU A 202 7.83 -7.66 0.41
N CYS A 203 6.87 -8.47 -0.03
CA CYS A 203 5.93 -9.11 0.87
C CYS A 203 6.42 -10.47 1.38
N GLN A 204 6.25 -10.72 2.67
CA GLN A 204 6.43 -12.05 3.24
C GLN A 204 5.21 -12.94 3.00
N ARG A 205 4.02 -12.35 3.02
CA ARG A 205 2.77 -13.02 2.66
C ARG A 205 1.93 -12.10 1.83
N VAL A 206 1.13 -12.71 0.96
CA VAL A 206 0.20 -12.01 0.09
C VAL A 206 -1.17 -12.67 0.14
N ALA A 207 -2.21 -11.88 -0.03
CA ALA A 207 -3.55 -12.35 -0.33
C ALA A 207 -3.92 -11.95 -1.75
N ILE A 208 -4.39 -12.91 -2.54
CA ILE A 208 -4.91 -12.67 -3.89
C ILE A 208 -6.39 -12.36 -3.78
N MET A 209 -6.78 -11.15 -4.23
CA MET A 209 -8.14 -10.66 -4.16
C MET A 209 -8.71 -10.43 -5.56
N SER A 210 -9.88 -10.97 -5.82
CA SER A 210 -10.64 -10.75 -7.05
C SER A 210 -12.14 -10.68 -6.73
N HIS A 211 -12.86 -9.75 -7.38
CA HIS A 211 -14.32 -9.57 -7.24
C HIS A 211 -14.83 -9.45 -5.78
N GLY A 212 -14.01 -8.90 -4.91
CA GLY A 212 -14.35 -8.73 -3.48
C GLY A 212 -13.98 -9.90 -2.58
N ASP A 213 -13.53 -11.02 -3.13
CA ASP A 213 -13.17 -12.24 -2.41
C ASP A 213 -11.65 -12.45 -2.35
N ILE A 214 -11.19 -13.16 -1.32
CA ILE A 214 -9.81 -13.65 -1.23
C ILE A 214 -9.76 -15.08 -1.76
N SER A 215 -8.99 -15.29 -2.83
CA SER A 215 -8.86 -16.60 -3.49
C SER A 215 -7.72 -17.44 -2.93
N ALA A 216 -6.63 -16.81 -2.46
CA ALA A 216 -5.49 -17.51 -1.86
C ALA A 216 -4.72 -16.57 -0.91
N ILE A 217 -4.07 -17.15 0.11
CA ILE A 217 -3.15 -16.46 1.04
C ILE A 217 -1.94 -17.36 1.26
N GLY A 218 -0.73 -16.82 1.13
CA GLY A 218 0.53 -17.53 1.39
C GLY A 218 1.74 -16.65 1.16
N SER A 219 2.94 -17.17 1.37
CA SER A 219 4.13 -16.49 0.88
C SER A 219 4.20 -16.56 -0.64
N PRO A 220 4.88 -15.61 -1.31
CA PRO A 220 5.08 -15.67 -2.76
C PRO A 220 5.63 -17.03 -3.22
N GLU A 221 6.58 -17.60 -2.47
CA GLU A 221 7.20 -18.89 -2.78
C GLU A 221 6.21 -20.05 -2.64
N GLU A 222 5.42 -20.09 -1.55
CA GLU A 222 4.40 -21.13 -1.32
C GLU A 222 3.33 -21.11 -2.43
N LEU A 223 2.87 -19.92 -2.80
CA LEU A 223 1.87 -19.75 -3.85
C LEU A 223 2.39 -20.15 -5.23
N LYS A 224 3.64 -19.80 -5.57
CA LYS A 224 4.28 -20.25 -6.81
C LYS A 224 4.45 -21.78 -6.84
N ALA A 225 4.90 -22.35 -5.74
CA ALA A 225 5.07 -23.80 -5.62
C ALA A 225 3.74 -24.59 -5.73
N SER A 226 2.60 -23.96 -5.41
CA SER A 226 1.27 -24.62 -5.51
C SER A 226 0.82 -24.92 -6.95
N LEU A 227 1.50 -24.34 -7.96
CA LEU A 227 1.15 -24.52 -9.38
C LEU A 227 1.81 -25.73 -10.05
N ASP A 228 2.68 -26.48 -9.36
CA ASP A 228 3.49 -27.57 -9.92
C ASP A 228 4.27 -27.19 -11.21
N GLN A 229 4.64 -25.90 -11.34
CA GLN A 229 5.41 -25.35 -12.46
C GLN A 229 6.76 -24.81 -11.96
N PRO A 230 7.91 -25.28 -12.49
CA PRO A 230 9.24 -24.94 -11.97
C PRO A 230 9.57 -23.43 -11.96
N ASP A 231 9.03 -22.66 -12.91
CA ASP A 231 9.32 -21.24 -13.09
C ASP A 231 8.07 -20.36 -12.96
N ALA A 232 7.08 -20.81 -12.16
CA ALA A 232 5.84 -20.07 -11.96
C ALA A 232 6.11 -18.67 -11.38
N SER A 233 5.48 -17.67 -11.95
CA SER A 233 5.45 -16.28 -11.46
C SER A 233 4.21 -16.04 -10.60
N LEU A 234 4.17 -14.90 -9.87
CA LEU A 234 2.94 -14.49 -9.20
C LEU A 234 1.82 -14.11 -10.18
N ASP A 235 2.15 -13.73 -11.44
CA ASP A 235 1.15 -13.53 -12.50
C ASP A 235 0.45 -14.85 -12.85
N ASP A 236 1.21 -15.96 -12.93
CA ASP A 236 0.66 -17.30 -13.19
C ASP A 236 -0.22 -17.76 -12.01
N VAL A 237 0.23 -17.51 -10.77
CA VAL A 237 -0.55 -17.77 -9.55
C VAL A 237 -1.87 -17.00 -9.60
N PHE A 238 -1.81 -15.70 -9.93
CA PHE A 238 -3.02 -14.88 -10.03
C PHE A 238 -4.00 -15.46 -11.07
N ALA A 239 -3.53 -15.75 -12.28
CA ALA A 239 -4.35 -16.34 -13.35
C ALA A 239 -4.97 -17.68 -12.92
N HIS A 240 -4.22 -18.52 -12.22
CA HIS A 240 -4.69 -19.81 -11.72
C HIS A 240 -5.86 -19.66 -10.71
N TYR A 241 -5.69 -18.79 -9.71
CA TYR A 241 -6.65 -18.66 -8.61
C TYR A 241 -7.87 -17.80 -8.95
N THR A 242 -7.80 -16.93 -9.96
CA THR A 242 -8.90 -16.01 -10.31
C THR A 242 -9.58 -16.37 -11.63
N GLY A 243 -8.93 -17.16 -12.47
CA GLY A 243 -9.38 -17.42 -13.85
C GLY A 243 -9.19 -16.21 -14.80
N ASP A 244 -8.70 -15.09 -14.28
CA ASP A 244 -8.48 -13.86 -15.03
C ASP A 244 -7.00 -13.68 -15.35
N GLN A 245 -6.69 -13.17 -16.55
CA GLN A 245 -5.35 -12.62 -16.81
C GLN A 245 -5.33 -11.16 -16.32
N LEU A 246 -4.30 -10.80 -15.55
CA LEU A 246 -4.07 -9.39 -15.25
C LEU A 246 -3.82 -8.64 -16.57
N GLU A 247 -4.57 -7.57 -16.78
CA GLU A 247 -4.18 -6.56 -17.76
C GLU A 247 -2.87 -5.91 -17.26
N THR A 248 -1.74 -6.53 -17.56
CA THR A 248 -0.42 -5.93 -17.36
C THR A 248 -0.39 -4.66 -18.21
N GLY A 249 -0.39 -3.52 -17.56
CA GLY A 249 -0.29 -2.22 -18.21
C GLY A 249 0.84 -2.27 -19.25
N GLY A 250 0.45 -2.20 -20.51
CA GLY A 250 1.19 -2.21 -21.75
C GLY A 250 2.63 -2.66 -21.70
N SER A 251 2.88 -3.93 -21.97
CA SER A 251 4.20 -4.38 -22.37
C SER A 251 4.58 -3.62 -23.66
N TYR A 252 5.78 -3.04 -23.70
CA TYR A 252 6.38 -2.36 -24.88
C TYR A 252 6.38 -3.21 -26.17
N ARG A 253 6.01 -4.50 -26.08
CA ARG A 253 5.87 -5.44 -27.20
C ARG A 253 4.56 -5.29 -27.97
N ASP A 254 3.46 -4.85 -27.34
CA ASP A 254 2.16 -4.75 -28.01
C ASP A 254 2.00 -3.47 -28.84
N THR A 255 2.68 -2.37 -28.47
CA THR A 255 2.72 -1.16 -29.28
C THR A 255 3.48 -1.35 -30.61
N SER A 256 4.41 -2.28 -30.69
CA SER A 256 5.14 -2.59 -31.94
C SER A 256 4.30 -3.43 -32.91
N ARG A 257 3.36 -4.25 -32.42
CA ARG A 257 2.43 -5.04 -33.25
C ARG A 257 1.33 -4.15 -33.85
N ALA A 258 0.74 -3.27 -33.04
CA ALA A 258 -0.28 -2.33 -33.50
C ALA A 258 0.25 -1.36 -34.57
N ARG A 259 1.50 -0.87 -34.44
CA ARG A 259 2.14 -0.03 -35.46
C ARG A 259 2.46 -0.75 -36.77
N ARG A 260 2.77 -2.07 -36.73
CA ARG A 260 2.98 -2.87 -37.94
C ARG A 260 1.70 -3.17 -38.69
N THR A 261 0.58 -3.28 -38.02
CA THR A 261 -0.73 -3.51 -38.64
C THR A 261 -1.26 -2.24 -39.27
N ALA A 262 -1.09 -1.07 -38.64
CA ALA A 262 -1.47 0.23 -39.21
C ALA A 262 -0.66 0.61 -40.45
N ALA A 263 0.65 0.25 -40.50
CA ALA A 263 1.52 0.52 -41.64
C ALA A 263 1.31 -0.41 -42.85
N ARG A 264 0.45 -1.44 -42.76
CA ARG A 264 0.05 -2.33 -43.87
C ARG A 264 -1.29 -1.99 -44.48
N LEU A 265 -2.03 -1.01 -43.90
CA LEU A 265 -3.34 -0.57 -44.37
C LEU A 265 -3.31 0.88 -44.89
N SER A 266 -2.14 1.50 -45.01
CA SER A 266 -1.85 2.71 -45.74
C SER A 266 -0.96 2.39 -46.95
#